data_2bbfdd1e579fec0cea5b84148baaed44
#
_entry.id   2bbfdd1e579fec0cea5b84148baaed44
#
_cell.length_a   1.000
_cell.length_b   1.000
_cell.length_c   1.000
_cell.angle_alpha   90.00
_cell.angle_beta   90.00
_cell.angle_gamma   90.00
#
_symmetry.space_group_name_H-M   'P 1'
#
loop_
_entity.id
_entity.type
_entity.pdbx_description
1 polymer ?
#
loop_
_entity_poly.entity_id
_entity_poly.type
_entity_poly.pdbx_seq_one_letter_code
_entity_poly.pdbx_strand_id
1 'polypeptide(L)'
;MALKFDDYAEQTIDWPRDNVGKNVQIQGSASFIDSAIVQDEKTGKIYLLADFMPAGIGNNNSIKNDSGYKEINGKYYLKLHLNSESAYNYSIRENGVIYNDTTNTPTEYTVDKDYNVLQNGKYLYVEQYSVKFNGTNLIEYHNGNKVKMNIFYKDSLLKITPTNFVGYTESSDNGQTWSSPRLLPTFMGLYHNGTYLSPGQGLYTDNGRIIFSSYANRAMVFIMSDDGQTWKGVQATLPFANATAEAQMVELSPGVIRTYMRTTAGKIGYITSKDNGNTWDNVKYLDIVH
;
A
#
# COMPACT_ATOMS: atom_id res chain seq x y z
N MET A 1 0.77 9.25 -18.39
CA MET A 1 1.92 8.31 -18.50
C MET A 1 1.63 7.17 -17.55
N ALA A 2 1.39 5.94 -18.03
CA ALA A 2 1.16 4.80 -17.16
C ALA A 2 2.49 4.42 -16.55
N LEU A 3 2.56 4.37 -15.22
CA LEU A 3 3.69 3.79 -14.52
C LEU A 3 3.77 2.32 -14.89
N LYS A 4 4.87 1.89 -15.49
CA LYS A 4 5.16 0.48 -15.67
C LYS A 4 5.71 -0.07 -14.35
N PHE A 5 4.81 -0.50 -13.48
CA PHE A 5 5.16 -1.48 -12.47
C PHE A 5 5.21 -2.81 -13.19
N ASP A 6 6.26 -3.58 -13.08
CA ASP A 6 6.47 -4.87 -13.74
C ASP A 6 5.19 -5.65 -14.15
N ASP A 7 5.29 -6.77 -14.82
CA ASP A 7 4.22 -7.53 -15.53
C ASP A 7 2.85 -7.65 -14.85
N TYR A 8 2.71 -7.44 -13.55
CA TYR A 8 1.41 -7.40 -12.89
C TYR A 8 0.76 -6.02 -12.85
N ALA A 9 1.47 -4.96 -13.20
CA ALA A 9 0.92 -3.61 -13.33
C ALA A 9 0.54 -3.26 -14.77
N GLU A 10 0.99 -4.00 -15.76
CA GLU A 10 0.56 -3.81 -17.17
C GLU A 10 -0.91 -4.19 -17.43
N GLN A 11 -1.58 -4.73 -16.43
CA GLN A 11 -3.02 -4.94 -16.51
C GLN A 11 -3.76 -3.65 -16.13
N THR A 12 -3.44 -2.54 -16.78
CA THR A 12 -4.32 -1.37 -16.79
C THR A 12 -5.65 -1.82 -17.38
N ILE A 13 -6.59 -2.03 -16.49
CA ILE A 13 -7.98 -2.20 -16.88
C ILE A 13 -8.40 -0.82 -17.31
N ASP A 14 -8.58 -0.68 -18.62
CA ASP A 14 -9.30 0.46 -19.18
C ASP A 14 -10.76 0.32 -18.70
N TRP A 15 -11.05 0.91 -17.54
CA TRP A 15 -12.33 0.79 -16.87
C TRP A 15 -13.34 1.64 -17.63
N PRO A 16 -14.31 1.04 -18.33
CA PRO A 16 -15.35 1.81 -19.01
C PRO A 16 -16.15 2.60 -17.98
N ARG A 17 -16.42 3.86 -18.26
CA ARG A 17 -17.18 4.76 -17.38
C ARG A 17 -18.53 4.17 -16.95
N ASP A 18 -19.13 3.35 -17.79
CA ASP A 18 -20.42 2.69 -17.55
C ASP A 18 -20.40 1.66 -16.41
N ASN A 19 -19.22 1.27 -15.95
CA ASN A 19 -19.04 0.34 -14.85
C ASN A 19 -18.64 1.00 -13.52
N VAL A 20 -18.56 2.32 -13.50
CA VAL A 20 -18.33 3.08 -12.26
C VAL A 20 -19.41 2.72 -11.25
N GLY A 21 -19.00 2.21 -10.08
CA GLY A 21 -19.90 1.77 -9.02
C GLY A 21 -20.39 0.32 -9.11
N LYS A 22 -20.05 -0.43 -10.15
CA LYS A 22 -20.29 -1.87 -10.15
C LYS A 22 -19.18 -2.60 -9.41
N ASN A 23 -19.54 -3.49 -8.50
CA ASN A 23 -18.60 -4.37 -7.81
C ASN A 23 -18.07 -5.41 -8.81
N VAL A 24 -17.01 -5.07 -9.52
CA VAL A 24 -16.31 -6.02 -10.37
C VAL A 24 -15.09 -6.52 -9.61
N GLN A 25 -15.13 -7.77 -9.21
CA GLN A 25 -13.97 -8.47 -8.66
C GLN A 25 -13.10 -8.92 -9.82
N ILE A 26 -11.92 -8.34 -9.92
CA ILE A 26 -10.87 -8.84 -10.79
C ILE A 26 -10.16 -9.94 -10.03
N GLN A 27 -10.32 -11.15 -10.50
CA GLN A 27 -9.64 -12.31 -9.93
C GLN A 27 -8.39 -12.59 -10.74
N GLY A 28 -7.28 -12.83 -10.08
CA GLY A 28 -6.05 -13.28 -10.72
C GLY A 28 -4.87 -12.32 -10.68
N SER A 29 -5.09 -11.00 -10.68
CA SER A 29 -4.03 -10.00 -10.59
C SER A 29 -4.08 -9.19 -9.30
N ALA A 30 -2.91 -8.74 -8.85
CA ALA A 30 -2.79 -7.72 -7.81
C ALA A 30 -3.22 -6.35 -8.35
N SER A 31 -3.63 -5.43 -7.49
CA SER A 31 -4.04 -4.09 -7.87
C SER A 31 -3.26 -3.01 -7.13
N PHE A 32 -3.02 -1.89 -7.84
CA PHE A 32 -2.53 -0.65 -7.26
C PHE A 32 -3.61 0.40 -7.42
N ILE A 33 -3.99 1.04 -6.32
CA ILE A 33 -5.01 2.10 -6.29
C ILE A 33 -4.60 3.22 -5.32
N ASP A 34 -5.34 4.31 -5.35
CA ASP A 34 -5.25 5.41 -4.38
C ASP A 34 -3.82 5.94 -4.21
N SER A 35 -3.19 6.28 -5.33
CA SER A 35 -1.81 6.77 -5.33
C SER A 35 -1.69 8.20 -4.82
N ALA A 36 -0.58 8.47 -4.14
CA ALA A 36 -0.16 9.80 -3.72
C ALA A 36 1.29 10.05 -4.18
N ILE A 37 1.56 11.26 -4.64
CA ILE A 37 2.85 11.65 -5.22
C ILE A 37 3.40 12.91 -4.53
N VAL A 38 4.71 12.98 -4.37
CA VAL A 38 5.41 14.17 -3.88
C VAL A 38 6.80 14.26 -4.51
N GLN A 39 7.29 15.47 -4.72
CA GLN A 39 8.67 15.72 -5.11
C GLN A 39 9.46 16.28 -3.93
N ASP A 40 10.63 15.72 -3.68
CA ASP A 40 11.64 16.33 -2.82
C ASP A 40 12.30 17.49 -3.58
N GLU A 41 12.02 18.71 -3.16
CA GLU A 41 12.48 19.91 -3.85
C GLU A 41 14.00 20.11 -3.78
N LYS A 42 14.66 19.51 -2.80
CA LYS A 42 16.15 19.60 -2.68
C LYS A 42 16.86 18.69 -3.68
N THR A 43 16.37 17.48 -3.85
CA THR A 43 17.03 16.47 -4.69
C THR A 43 16.40 16.34 -6.07
N GLY A 44 15.17 16.85 -6.25
CA GLY A 44 14.36 16.64 -7.44
C GLY A 44 13.75 15.23 -7.53
N LYS A 45 14.03 14.36 -6.55
CA LYS A 45 13.53 12.99 -6.54
C LYS A 45 12.02 12.99 -6.31
N ILE A 46 11.31 12.16 -7.06
CA ILE A 46 9.86 11.99 -6.94
C ILE A 46 9.58 10.67 -6.23
N TYR A 47 8.69 10.71 -5.25
CA TYR A 47 8.18 9.55 -4.53
C TYR A 47 6.71 9.33 -4.86
N LEU A 48 6.36 8.11 -5.18
CA LEU A 48 4.97 7.70 -5.40
C LEU A 48 4.66 6.55 -4.44
N LEU A 49 3.65 6.75 -3.62
CA LEU A 49 3.06 5.71 -2.79
C LEU A 49 1.74 5.26 -3.40
N ALA A 50 1.39 4.00 -3.22
CA ALA A 50 0.10 3.46 -3.65
C ALA A 50 -0.36 2.35 -2.70
N ASP A 51 -1.67 2.20 -2.61
CA ASP A 51 -2.28 1.02 -2.01
C ASP A 51 -2.01 -0.18 -2.90
N PHE A 52 -1.53 -1.26 -2.30
CA PHE A 52 -1.18 -2.48 -3.00
C PHE A 52 -1.94 -3.67 -2.42
N MET A 53 -2.83 -4.24 -3.20
CA MET A 53 -3.70 -5.33 -2.79
C MET A 53 -3.39 -6.61 -3.55
N PRO A 54 -3.39 -7.77 -2.86
CA PRO A 54 -3.24 -9.07 -3.51
C PRO A 54 -4.36 -9.35 -4.52
N ALA A 55 -4.15 -10.32 -5.37
CA ALA A 55 -5.11 -10.71 -6.39
C ALA A 55 -6.50 -10.99 -5.84
N GLY A 56 -7.51 -10.39 -6.45
CA GLY A 56 -8.91 -10.50 -6.06
C GLY A 56 -9.31 -9.71 -4.82
N ILE A 57 -8.40 -8.92 -4.25
CA ILE A 57 -8.66 -8.09 -3.08
C ILE A 57 -8.85 -6.64 -3.51
N GLY A 58 -9.88 -6.02 -2.98
CA GLY A 58 -10.18 -4.61 -3.13
C GLY A 58 -10.58 -4.02 -1.78
N ASN A 59 -10.88 -2.73 -1.74
CA ASN A 59 -11.20 -2.05 -0.50
C ASN A 59 -12.38 -2.70 0.27
N ASN A 60 -13.37 -3.23 -0.45
CA ASN A 60 -14.58 -3.80 0.18
C ASN A 60 -14.38 -5.18 0.81
N ASN A 61 -13.45 -5.99 0.31
CA ASN A 61 -13.21 -7.36 0.78
C ASN A 61 -11.84 -7.56 1.44
N SER A 62 -11.04 -6.51 1.58
CA SER A 62 -9.77 -6.57 2.30
C SER A 62 -10.00 -6.71 3.82
N ILE A 63 -9.13 -7.46 4.48
CA ILE A 63 -9.12 -7.57 5.94
C ILE A 63 -8.55 -6.28 6.53
N LYS A 64 -9.37 -5.55 7.31
CA LYS A 64 -9.01 -4.25 7.88
C LYS A 64 -8.20 -4.35 9.18
N ASN A 65 -8.40 -5.40 9.96
CA ASN A 65 -7.82 -5.60 11.28
C ASN A 65 -6.58 -6.50 11.27
N ASP A 66 -5.92 -6.61 10.14
CA ASP A 66 -4.68 -7.35 9.97
C ASP A 66 -3.77 -6.60 8.98
N SER A 67 -2.56 -6.33 9.37
CA SER A 67 -1.58 -5.62 8.53
C SER A 67 -0.87 -6.52 7.51
N GLY A 68 -1.04 -7.83 7.59
CA GLY A 68 -0.26 -8.77 6.79
C GLY A 68 1.15 -9.02 7.30
N TYR A 69 1.52 -8.41 8.43
CA TYR A 69 2.83 -8.58 9.05
C TYR A 69 2.71 -9.28 10.40
N LYS A 70 3.81 -9.87 10.85
CA LYS A 70 4.00 -10.35 12.22
C LYS A 70 5.28 -9.78 12.78
N GLU A 71 5.26 -9.50 14.07
CA GLU A 71 6.44 -9.09 14.82
C GLU A 71 7.21 -10.31 15.33
N ILE A 72 8.52 -10.30 15.09
CA ILE A 72 9.44 -11.33 15.59
C ILE A 72 10.70 -10.61 16.03
N ASN A 73 11.00 -10.67 17.33
CA ASN A 73 12.18 -10.02 17.93
C ASN A 73 12.30 -8.53 17.57
N GLY A 74 11.20 -7.80 17.64
CA GLY A 74 11.14 -6.36 17.36
C GLY A 74 11.21 -5.97 15.88
N LYS A 75 11.17 -6.94 14.97
CA LYS A 75 11.11 -6.70 13.52
C LYS A 75 9.79 -7.18 12.94
N TYR A 76 9.31 -6.49 11.91
CA TYR A 76 8.07 -6.84 11.23
C TYR A 76 8.37 -7.54 9.91
N TYR A 77 7.78 -8.72 9.71
CA TYR A 77 7.96 -9.56 8.54
C TYR A 77 6.61 -9.86 7.90
N LEU A 78 6.55 -9.85 6.57
CA LEU A 78 5.39 -10.35 5.83
C LEU A 78 5.13 -11.80 6.23
N LYS A 79 3.90 -12.08 6.64
CA LYS A 79 3.47 -13.42 6.99
C LYS A 79 2.80 -14.11 5.83
N LEU A 80 3.03 -15.39 5.72
CA LEU A 80 2.57 -16.24 4.64
C LEU A 80 1.94 -17.53 5.18
N HIS A 81 1.11 -18.16 4.35
CA HIS A 81 0.76 -19.57 4.50
C HIS A 81 0.94 -20.29 3.17
N LEU A 82 1.14 -21.60 3.21
CA LEU A 82 1.08 -22.45 2.02
C LEU A 82 -0.37 -22.56 1.55
N ASN A 83 -0.59 -22.73 0.25
CA ASN A 83 -1.93 -22.81 -0.33
C ASN A 83 -2.81 -23.92 0.28
N SER A 84 -2.17 -25.00 0.78
CA SER A 84 -2.83 -26.11 1.47
C SER A 84 -3.14 -25.86 2.95
N GLU A 85 -2.74 -24.70 3.49
CA GLU A 85 -2.87 -24.35 4.90
C GLU A 85 -3.72 -23.08 5.05
N SER A 86 -4.30 -22.89 6.23
CA SER A 86 -5.03 -21.65 6.57
C SER A 86 -4.27 -20.77 7.57
N ALA A 87 -3.29 -21.36 8.28
CA ALA A 87 -2.52 -20.65 9.29
C ALA A 87 -1.28 -19.98 8.70
N TYR A 88 -1.02 -18.72 9.06
CA TYR A 88 0.16 -17.95 8.65
C TYR A 88 1.40 -18.39 9.45
N ASN A 89 1.91 -19.57 9.15
CA ASN A 89 3.04 -20.18 9.85
C ASN A 89 4.40 -19.83 9.22
N TYR A 90 4.43 -19.00 8.21
CA TYR A 90 5.65 -18.62 7.50
C TYR A 90 5.82 -17.12 7.47
N SER A 91 7.07 -16.68 7.35
CA SER A 91 7.41 -15.26 7.16
C SER A 91 8.59 -15.09 6.23
N ILE A 92 8.57 -13.97 5.50
CA ILE A 92 9.71 -13.54 4.66
C ILE A 92 10.69 -12.82 5.57
N ARG A 93 11.88 -13.40 5.75
CA ARG A 93 12.96 -12.83 6.54
C ARG A 93 13.96 -12.08 5.65
N GLU A 94 15.07 -11.70 6.26
CA GLU A 94 16.17 -11.02 5.58
C GLU A 94 16.61 -11.78 4.32
N ASN A 95 17.00 -11.05 3.29
CA ASN A 95 17.39 -11.58 1.97
C ASN A 95 16.31 -12.41 1.27
N GLY A 96 15.03 -12.20 1.62
CA GLY A 96 13.91 -12.89 0.98
C GLY A 96 13.76 -14.36 1.39
N VAL A 97 14.50 -14.84 2.38
CA VAL A 97 14.40 -16.24 2.85
C VAL A 97 13.07 -16.44 3.59
N ILE A 98 12.33 -17.48 3.23
CA ILE A 98 11.08 -17.83 3.88
C ILE A 98 11.34 -18.85 5.00
N TYR A 99 10.92 -18.47 6.21
CA TYR A 99 11.06 -19.29 7.41
C TYR A 99 9.73 -19.93 7.79
N ASN A 100 9.79 -21.16 8.26
CA ASN A 100 8.73 -21.73 9.08
C ASN A 100 8.87 -21.17 10.50
N ASP A 101 7.88 -20.39 10.94
CA ASP A 101 7.95 -19.67 12.21
C ASP A 101 7.70 -20.58 13.42
N THR A 102 7.07 -21.75 13.21
CA THR A 102 6.84 -22.73 14.28
C THR A 102 8.15 -23.41 14.70
N THR A 103 8.99 -23.74 13.72
CA THR A 103 10.29 -24.40 13.96
C THR A 103 11.45 -23.41 13.98
N ASN A 104 11.20 -22.15 13.57
CA ASN A 104 12.19 -21.11 13.35
C ASN A 104 13.34 -21.55 12.43
N THR A 105 13.01 -22.28 11.36
CA THR A 105 13.99 -22.79 10.38
C THR A 105 13.70 -22.25 8.99
N PRO A 106 14.74 -22.00 8.17
CA PRO A 106 14.54 -21.64 6.78
C PRO A 106 13.87 -22.80 6.01
N THR A 107 13.05 -22.44 5.04
CA THR A 107 12.46 -23.37 4.08
C THR A 107 13.29 -23.43 2.80
N GLU A 108 12.88 -24.26 1.85
CA GLU A 108 13.43 -24.29 0.50
C GLU A 108 13.00 -23.10 -0.38
N TYR A 109 12.10 -22.24 0.14
CA TYR A 109 11.54 -21.11 -0.60
C TYR A 109 12.25 -19.82 -0.25
N THR A 110 12.41 -18.98 -1.28
CA THR A 110 12.86 -17.59 -1.16
C THR A 110 12.01 -16.71 -2.07
N VAL A 111 12.03 -15.41 -1.83
CA VAL A 111 11.51 -14.40 -2.78
C VAL A 111 12.64 -13.47 -3.21
N ASP A 112 12.58 -13.03 -4.47
CA ASP A 112 13.48 -11.98 -4.96
C ASP A 112 13.00 -10.58 -4.51
N LYS A 113 13.71 -9.54 -4.96
CA LYS A 113 13.39 -8.14 -4.63
C LYS A 113 12.01 -7.68 -5.14
N ASP A 114 11.45 -8.38 -6.14
CA ASP A 114 10.16 -8.10 -6.76
C ASP A 114 9.07 -9.07 -6.24
N TYR A 115 9.35 -9.81 -5.16
CA TYR A 115 8.46 -10.79 -4.53
C TYR A 115 8.15 -12.02 -5.38
N ASN A 116 8.95 -12.33 -6.40
CA ASN A 116 8.81 -13.56 -7.16
C ASN A 116 9.38 -14.73 -6.36
N VAL A 117 8.68 -15.87 -6.42
CA VAL A 117 8.98 -17.06 -5.61
C VAL A 117 10.01 -17.94 -6.30
N LEU A 118 11.01 -18.34 -5.53
CA LEU A 118 11.97 -19.36 -5.92
C LEU A 118 11.87 -20.56 -4.97
N GLN A 119 12.09 -21.75 -5.51
CA GLN A 119 12.27 -22.99 -4.75
C GLN A 119 13.65 -23.56 -5.08
N ASN A 120 14.48 -23.77 -4.08
CA ASN A 120 15.87 -24.24 -4.28
C ASN A 120 16.63 -23.38 -5.32
N GLY A 121 16.45 -22.05 -5.29
CA GLY A 121 17.11 -21.10 -6.19
C GLY A 121 16.57 -21.06 -7.63
N LYS A 122 15.48 -21.75 -7.94
CA LYS A 122 14.82 -21.74 -9.26
C LYS A 122 13.47 -21.07 -9.17
N TYR A 123 13.18 -20.15 -10.11
CA TYR A 123 11.88 -19.51 -10.19
C TYR A 123 10.76 -20.52 -10.38
N LEU A 124 9.69 -20.33 -9.64
CA LEU A 124 8.41 -20.96 -9.91
C LEU A 124 7.61 -20.10 -10.89
N TYR A 125 6.68 -20.73 -11.62
CA TYR A 125 5.89 -20.09 -12.65
C TYR A 125 4.41 -20.41 -12.47
N VAL A 126 3.57 -19.45 -12.81
CA VAL A 126 2.12 -19.58 -12.91
C VAL A 126 1.66 -19.16 -14.29
N GLU A 127 0.43 -19.49 -14.64
CA GLU A 127 -0.18 -18.99 -15.86
C GLU A 127 -0.47 -17.49 -15.72
N GLN A 128 -0.22 -16.74 -16.79
CA GLN A 128 -0.53 -15.32 -16.85
C GLN A 128 -2.03 -15.12 -17.05
N TYR A 129 -2.60 -14.27 -16.21
CA TYR A 129 -3.97 -13.80 -16.38
C TYR A 129 -3.98 -12.48 -17.13
N SER A 130 -5.01 -12.28 -17.95
CA SER A 130 -5.37 -10.99 -18.52
C SER A 130 -6.84 -10.74 -18.32
N VAL A 131 -7.24 -9.47 -18.21
CA VAL A 131 -8.62 -9.08 -18.04
C VAL A 131 -9.06 -8.29 -19.25
N LYS A 132 -10.21 -8.64 -19.84
CA LYS A 132 -10.81 -7.93 -20.95
C LYS A 132 -12.27 -7.61 -20.66
N PHE A 133 -12.68 -6.46 -21.14
CA PHE A 133 -14.10 -6.07 -21.11
C PHE A 133 -14.82 -6.61 -22.36
N ASN A 134 -15.92 -7.31 -22.17
CA ASN A 134 -16.72 -7.89 -23.28
C ASN A 134 -17.94 -7.04 -23.65
N GLY A 135 -17.99 -5.78 -23.25
CA GLY A 135 -19.13 -4.89 -23.43
C GLY A 135 -20.13 -4.91 -22.27
N THR A 136 -20.06 -5.89 -21.36
CA THR A 136 -20.96 -6.02 -20.22
C THR A 136 -20.20 -6.26 -18.91
N ASN A 137 -19.20 -7.14 -18.94
CA ASN A 137 -18.45 -7.58 -17.78
C ASN A 137 -16.95 -7.60 -18.07
N LEU A 138 -16.15 -7.49 -17.02
CA LEU A 138 -14.75 -7.86 -17.06
C LEU A 138 -14.63 -9.38 -17.04
N ILE A 139 -13.93 -9.93 -18.01
CA ILE A 139 -13.70 -11.37 -18.13
C ILE A 139 -12.21 -11.64 -17.98
N GLU A 140 -11.88 -12.55 -17.07
CA GLU A 140 -10.55 -13.09 -16.90
C GLU A 140 -10.23 -14.07 -18.02
N TYR A 141 -9.07 -13.89 -18.64
CA TYR A 141 -8.55 -14.79 -19.68
C TYR A 141 -7.24 -15.42 -19.20
N HIS A 142 -7.16 -16.71 -19.41
CA HIS A 142 -5.93 -17.46 -19.28
C HIS A 142 -5.32 -17.58 -20.68
N ASN A 143 -4.12 -17.09 -20.88
CA ASN A 143 -3.53 -17.02 -22.21
C ASN A 143 -2.48 -18.11 -22.48
N GLY A 144 -2.26 -19.02 -21.52
CA GLY A 144 -1.28 -20.10 -21.60
C GLY A 144 0.18 -19.66 -21.42
N ASN A 145 0.46 -18.36 -21.40
CA ASN A 145 1.79 -17.85 -21.12
C ASN A 145 2.14 -18.07 -19.64
N LYS A 146 3.41 -18.30 -19.37
CA LYS A 146 3.91 -18.45 -18.00
C LYS A 146 4.67 -17.22 -17.57
N VAL A 147 4.35 -16.73 -16.38
CA VAL A 147 5.06 -15.66 -15.69
C VAL A 147 5.65 -16.18 -14.38
N LYS A 148 6.69 -15.53 -13.87
CA LYS A 148 7.23 -15.86 -12.55
C LYS A 148 6.13 -15.78 -11.52
N MET A 149 6.03 -16.80 -10.67
CA MET A 149 5.07 -16.82 -9.57
C MET A 149 5.41 -15.71 -8.59
N ASN A 150 4.45 -14.85 -8.29
CA ASN A 150 4.59 -13.77 -7.31
C ASN A 150 3.66 -14.04 -6.12
N ILE A 151 4.09 -13.70 -4.89
CA ILE A 151 3.30 -13.96 -3.68
C ILE A 151 1.95 -13.22 -3.67
N PHE A 152 1.79 -12.17 -4.48
CA PHE A 152 0.56 -11.41 -4.62
C PHE A 152 -0.42 -12.02 -5.63
N TYR A 153 -0.02 -13.03 -6.38
CA TYR A 153 -0.87 -13.65 -7.40
C TYR A 153 -1.85 -14.67 -6.80
N LYS A 154 -3.02 -14.77 -7.45
CA LYS A 154 -4.06 -15.74 -7.08
C LYS A 154 -3.55 -17.18 -7.02
N ASP A 155 -2.73 -17.58 -7.98
CA ASP A 155 -2.23 -18.95 -8.08
C ASP A 155 -0.86 -19.14 -7.43
N SER A 156 -0.42 -18.19 -6.61
CA SER A 156 0.80 -18.40 -5.83
C SER A 156 0.65 -19.57 -4.88
N LEU A 157 1.71 -20.36 -4.76
CA LEU A 157 1.83 -21.42 -3.75
C LEU A 157 1.86 -20.85 -2.33
N LEU A 158 2.46 -19.66 -2.20
CA LEU A 158 2.59 -18.93 -0.94
C LEU A 158 1.58 -17.78 -0.96
N LYS A 159 0.71 -17.73 0.05
CA LYS A 159 -0.36 -16.76 0.16
C LYS A 159 -0.03 -15.73 1.23
N ILE A 160 -0.16 -14.47 0.89
CA ILE A 160 -0.12 -13.37 1.86
C ILE A 160 -1.51 -13.09 2.43
N THR A 161 -1.56 -12.30 3.49
CA THR A 161 -2.83 -11.83 4.05
C THR A 161 -3.61 -11.00 3.02
N PRO A 162 -4.90 -11.26 2.82
CA PRO A 162 -5.74 -10.48 1.90
C PRO A 162 -6.12 -9.13 2.52
N THR A 163 -5.14 -8.25 2.67
CA THR A 163 -5.26 -6.90 3.22
C THR A 163 -4.64 -5.89 2.26
N ASN A 164 -4.71 -4.61 2.61
CA ASN A 164 -3.97 -3.58 1.90
C ASN A 164 -2.56 -3.43 2.45
N PHE A 165 -1.60 -3.27 1.56
CA PHE A 165 -0.22 -2.91 1.84
C PHE A 165 0.07 -1.53 1.24
N VAL A 166 0.99 -0.79 1.83
CA VAL A 166 1.50 0.43 1.22
C VAL A 166 2.79 0.10 0.47
N GLY A 167 2.76 0.30 -0.83
CA GLY A 167 3.92 0.20 -1.69
C GLY A 167 4.45 1.57 -2.08
N TYR A 168 5.74 1.68 -2.37
CA TYR A 168 6.31 2.90 -2.90
C TYR A 168 7.32 2.62 -4.00
N THR A 169 7.47 3.60 -4.88
CA THR A 169 8.51 3.67 -5.89
C THR A 169 9.05 5.08 -5.98
N GLU A 170 10.23 5.25 -6.54
CA GLU A 170 10.90 6.54 -6.68
C GLU A 170 11.47 6.73 -8.08
N SER A 171 11.51 7.99 -8.52
CA SER A 171 12.15 8.42 -9.75
C SER A 171 13.17 9.52 -9.46
N SER A 172 14.33 9.47 -10.13
CA SER A 172 15.38 10.48 -10.05
C SER A 172 15.60 11.23 -11.39
N ASP A 173 14.69 11.01 -12.36
CA ASP A 173 14.80 11.54 -13.73
C ASP A 173 13.48 12.17 -14.20
N ASN A 174 12.79 12.87 -13.31
CA ASN A 174 11.51 13.54 -13.56
C ASN A 174 10.40 12.59 -14.05
N GLY A 175 10.37 11.36 -13.50
CA GLY A 175 9.32 10.38 -13.80
C GLY A 175 9.51 9.61 -15.10
N GLN A 176 10.69 9.68 -15.72
CA GLN A 176 10.97 8.92 -16.95
C GLN A 176 11.21 7.44 -16.64
N THR A 177 11.93 7.15 -15.56
CA THR A 177 12.12 5.81 -15.05
C THR A 177 11.78 5.74 -13.55
N TRP A 178 11.42 4.55 -13.10
CA TRP A 178 10.99 4.29 -11.73
C TRP A 178 11.70 3.07 -11.15
N SER A 179 11.98 3.11 -9.85
CA SER A 179 12.51 1.94 -9.14
C SER A 179 11.47 0.82 -9.10
N SER A 180 11.90 -0.43 -8.89
CA SER A 180 10.98 -1.52 -8.55
C SER A 180 10.19 -1.14 -7.30
N PRO A 181 8.86 -1.38 -7.27
CA PRO A 181 8.03 -1.11 -6.11
C PRO A 181 8.49 -1.90 -4.88
N ARG A 182 8.44 -1.26 -3.72
CA ARG A 182 8.77 -1.88 -2.43
C ARG A 182 7.67 -1.63 -1.43
N LEU A 183 7.46 -2.56 -0.51
CA LEU A 183 6.51 -2.37 0.59
C LEU A 183 7.16 -1.54 1.71
N LEU A 184 6.33 -0.76 2.41
CA LEU A 184 6.73 0.07 3.54
C LEU A 184 6.20 -0.52 4.86
N PRO A 185 6.92 -1.45 5.52
CA PRO A 185 6.49 -2.03 6.78
C PRO A 185 6.90 -1.20 8.02
N THR A 186 7.71 -0.16 7.86
CA THR A 186 8.43 0.52 8.95
C THR A 186 7.53 1.22 9.95
N PHE A 187 6.27 1.47 9.61
CA PHE A 187 5.28 2.08 10.51
C PHE A 187 4.32 1.07 11.16
N MET A 188 4.46 -0.23 10.90
CA MET A 188 3.58 -1.28 11.44
C MET A 188 3.63 -1.39 12.97
N GLY A 189 4.69 -0.89 13.63
CA GLY A 189 4.75 -0.78 15.07
C GLY A 189 3.66 0.08 15.71
N LEU A 190 3.04 0.98 14.95
CA LEU A 190 1.90 1.80 15.38
C LEU A 190 0.57 1.10 15.17
N TYR A 191 0.47 0.22 14.16
CA TYR A 191 -0.76 -0.41 13.75
C TYR A 191 -0.56 -1.86 13.35
N HIS A 192 -1.42 -2.71 13.89
CA HIS A 192 -1.59 -4.09 13.44
C HIS A 192 -2.69 -4.24 12.38
N ASN A 193 -3.18 -3.13 11.82
CA ASN A 193 -4.27 -3.08 10.86
C ASN A 193 -3.75 -2.78 9.45
N GLY A 194 -4.52 -3.13 8.44
CA GLY A 194 -4.29 -2.66 7.07
C GLY A 194 -4.30 -1.13 7.03
N THR A 195 -3.34 -0.55 6.34
CA THR A 195 -3.21 0.90 6.17
C THR A 195 -3.54 1.27 4.74
N TYR A 196 -4.32 2.33 4.56
CA TYR A 196 -4.83 2.79 3.27
C TYR A 196 -4.37 4.24 3.06
N LEU A 197 -3.91 4.54 1.87
CA LEU A 197 -3.47 5.89 1.52
C LEU A 197 -4.66 6.82 1.27
N SER A 198 -4.45 8.08 1.55
CA SER A 198 -5.30 9.16 1.02
C SER A 198 -4.76 9.54 -0.35
N PRO A 199 -5.55 9.40 -1.43
CA PRO A 199 -5.07 9.66 -2.79
C PRO A 199 -4.78 11.15 -3.01
N GLY A 200 -3.85 11.46 -3.92
CA GLY A 200 -3.55 12.81 -4.37
C GLY A 200 -2.09 13.22 -4.16
N GLN A 201 -1.85 14.26 -3.37
CA GLN A 201 -0.50 14.76 -3.15
C GLN A 201 -0.01 14.47 -1.73
N GLY A 202 1.25 14.03 -1.63
CA GLY A 202 2.02 14.16 -0.41
C GLY A 202 2.45 15.62 -0.20
N LEU A 203 2.97 15.94 0.96
CA LEU A 203 3.49 17.25 1.33
C LEU A 203 5.02 17.18 1.46
N TYR A 204 5.72 18.08 0.78
CA TYR A 204 7.10 18.41 1.06
C TYR A 204 7.11 19.71 1.87
N THR A 205 7.61 19.66 3.10
CA THR A 205 7.58 20.81 4.01
C THR A 205 8.77 21.73 3.79
N ASP A 206 8.64 23.00 4.17
CA ASP A 206 9.75 23.98 4.16
C ASP A 206 10.99 23.47 4.91
N ASN A 207 10.79 22.61 5.91
CA ASN A 207 11.85 21.97 6.66
C ASN A 207 12.44 20.72 5.98
N GLY A 208 11.98 20.38 4.78
CA GLY A 208 12.50 19.27 3.96
C GLY A 208 11.97 17.89 4.35
N ARG A 209 10.84 17.80 5.06
CA ARG A 209 10.18 16.53 5.38
C ARG A 209 9.17 16.16 4.32
N ILE A 210 9.16 14.90 3.94
CA ILE A 210 8.14 14.28 3.09
C ILE A 210 7.07 13.68 3.99
N ILE A 211 5.80 13.96 3.71
CA ILE A 211 4.66 13.44 4.47
C ILE A 211 3.57 12.97 3.51
N PHE A 212 3.05 11.76 3.76
CA PHE A 212 1.84 11.25 3.12
C PHE A 212 0.76 11.00 4.16
N SER A 213 -0.47 11.37 3.87
CA SER A 213 -1.61 11.02 4.70
C SER A 213 -2.15 9.64 4.35
N SER A 214 -2.51 8.89 5.37
CA SER A 214 -3.12 7.57 5.28
C SER A 214 -4.06 7.35 6.45
N TYR A 215 -4.77 6.24 6.45
CA TYR A 215 -5.67 5.87 7.53
C TYR A 215 -5.64 4.38 7.81
N ALA A 216 -5.87 4.01 9.05
CA ALA A 216 -6.02 2.63 9.51
C ALA A 216 -7.05 2.57 10.64
N ASN A 217 -8.05 1.69 10.52
CA ASN A 217 -9.05 1.47 11.56
C ASN A 217 -9.62 2.74 12.21
N ARG A 218 -10.05 3.71 11.38
CA ARG A 218 -10.62 5.01 11.78
C ARG A 218 -9.65 6.00 12.43
N ALA A 219 -8.37 5.84 12.26
CA ALA A 219 -7.36 6.80 12.68
C ALA A 219 -6.54 7.27 11.49
N MET A 220 -6.12 8.53 11.52
CA MET A 220 -5.16 9.05 10.55
C MET A 220 -3.75 8.57 10.91
N VAL A 221 -3.01 8.17 9.90
CA VAL A 221 -1.59 7.82 10.00
C VAL A 221 -0.84 8.67 8.99
N PHE A 222 0.20 9.35 9.44
CA PHE A 222 1.08 10.13 8.58
C PHE A 222 2.36 9.34 8.36
N ILE A 223 2.61 8.98 7.11
CA ILE A 223 3.84 8.27 6.69
C ILE A 223 4.85 9.34 6.32
N MET A 224 5.96 9.38 7.03
CA MET A 224 6.92 10.48 6.93
C MET A 224 8.34 10.00 6.71
N SER A 225 9.11 10.84 6.02
CA SER A 225 10.55 10.67 5.86
C SER A 225 11.26 12.01 5.86
N ASP A 226 12.44 12.06 6.49
CA ASP A 226 13.32 13.24 6.49
C ASP A 226 14.47 13.09 5.47
N ASP A 227 14.66 11.90 4.91
CA ASP A 227 15.76 11.55 4.00
C ASP A 227 15.33 10.82 2.72
N GLY A 228 14.02 10.52 2.60
CA GLY A 228 13.46 9.73 1.51
C GLY A 228 13.84 8.25 1.51
N GLN A 229 14.57 7.78 2.51
CA GLN A 229 15.01 6.37 2.64
C GLN A 229 14.43 5.70 3.87
N THR A 230 14.42 6.42 4.99
CA THR A 230 13.89 5.94 6.26
C THR A 230 12.48 6.49 6.45
N TRP A 231 11.51 5.60 6.58
CA TRP A 231 10.11 5.95 6.71
C TRP A 231 9.58 5.60 8.10
N LYS A 232 8.76 6.46 8.65
CA LYS A 232 8.09 6.26 9.94
C LYS A 232 6.62 6.65 9.84
N GLY A 233 5.79 6.07 10.70
CA GLY A 233 4.38 6.45 10.84
C GLY A 233 4.18 7.27 12.12
N VAL A 234 3.31 8.27 12.03
CA VAL A 234 2.82 9.02 13.19
C VAL A 234 1.31 8.97 13.17
N GLN A 235 0.73 8.52 14.28
CA GLN A 235 -0.72 8.50 14.44
C GLN A 235 -1.19 9.85 14.97
N ALA A 236 -2.25 10.37 14.37
CA ALA A 236 -3.02 11.42 15.01
C ALA A 236 -3.76 10.84 16.23
N THR A 237 -3.64 11.48 17.39
CA THR A 237 -4.03 10.97 18.71
C THR A 237 -5.53 10.79 18.93
N LEU A 238 -6.34 10.72 17.89
CA LEU A 238 -7.78 10.77 18.03
C LEU A 238 -8.48 9.49 17.61
N PRO A 239 -9.44 9.03 18.40
CA PRO A 239 -10.48 8.18 17.89
C PRO A 239 -11.36 9.03 16.95
N PHE A 240 -11.09 8.99 15.66
CA PHE A 240 -11.99 9.57 14.67
C PHE A 240 -13.22 8.67 14.54
N ALA A 241 -14.18 8.83 15.43
CA ALA A 241 -15.45 8.11 15.30
C ALA A 241 -16.11 8.33 13.93
N ASN A 242 -15.78 9.45 13.28
CA ASN A 242 -16.39 9.90 12.03
C ASN A 242 -15.39 10.20 10.90
N ALA A 243 -14.10 9.88 11.05
CA ALA A 243 -13.14 10.12 9.98
C ALA A 243 -13.29 9.09 8.87
N THR A 244 -13.10 9.55 7.67
CA THR A 244 -12.92 8.74 6.48
C THR A 244 -11.58 9.05 5.84
N ALA A 245 -11.23 8.25 4.94
CA ALA A 245 -10.00 8.02 4.28
C ALA A 245 -9.34 9.18 3.55
N GLU A 246 -10.12 10.03 2.90
CA GLU A 246 -9.58 10.97 1.94
C GLU A 246 -9.17 12.26 2.67
N ALA A 247 -7.87 12.54 2.63
CA ALA A 247 -7.33 13.70 3.30
C ALA A 247 -6.26 14.39 2.43
N GLN A 248 -6.17 15.71 2.54
CA GLN A 248 -5.14 16.51 1.89
C GLN A 248 -4.49 17.43 2.91
N MET A 249 -3.19 17.65 2.72
CA MET A 249 -2.38 18.44 3.63
C MET A 249 -1.94 19.76 2.98
N VAL A 250 -1.77 20.77 3.81
CA VAL A 250 -1.14 22.04 3.43
C VAL A 250 -0.27 22.55 4.57
N GLU A 251 0.90 23.04 4.26
CA GLU A 251 1.74 23.77 5.20
C GLU A 251 1.28 25.25 5.22
N LEU A 252 0.85 25.73 6.38
CA LEU A 252 0.35 27.08 6.57
C LEU A 252 1.46 28.09 6.85
N SER A 253 2.52 27.63 7.48
CA SER A 253 3.78 28.31 7.74
C SER A 253 4.81 27.24 8.12
N PRO A 254 6.12 27.53 8.11
CA PRO A 254 7.15 26.53 8.36
C PRO A 254 6.88 25.67 9.60
N GLY A 255 6.68 24.37 9.41
CA GLY A 255 6.40 23.39 10.45
C GLY A 255 4.95 23.38 10.98
N VAL A 256 4.06 24.27 10.48
CA VAL A 256 2.63 24.28 10.83
C VAL A 256 1.82 23.67 9.71
N ILE A 257 1.38 22.42 9.89
CA ILE A 257 0.70 21.63 8.86
C ILE A 257 -0.77 21.46 9.24
N ARG A 258 -1.66 21.63 8.28
CA ARG A 258 -3.08 21.32 8.44
C ARG A 258 -3.50 20.25 7.46
N THR A 259 -4.23 19.27 7.97
CA THR A 259 -4.82 18.19 7.18
C THR A 259 -6.34 18.36 7.18
N TYR A 260 -6.91 18.45 5.99
CA TYR A 260 -8.36 18.43 5.78
C TYR A 260 -8.79 17.04 5.36
N MET A 261 -9.90 16.55 5.90
CA MET A 261 -10.36 15.20 5.67
C MET A 261 -11.87 15.13 5.46
N ARG A 262 -12.28 14.21 4.62
CA ARG A 262 -13.69 13.80 4.53
C ARG A 262 -14.10 13.09 5.82
N THR A 263 -15.30 13.34 6.30
CA THR A 263 -15.85 12.67 7.47
C THR A 263 -17.24 12.09 7.21
N THR A 264 -17.62 11.08 7.98
CA THR A 264 -18.98 10.53 7.94
C THR A 264 -20.01 11.43 8.64
N ALA A 265 -19.57 12.52 9.27
CA ALA A 265 -20.44 13.51 9.89
C ALA A 265 -21.09 14.49 8.90
N GLY A 266 -20.84 14.34 7.59
CA GLY A 266 -21.32 15.26 6.55
C GLY A 266 -20.61 16.61 6.55
N LYS A 267 -19.48 16.73 7.24
CA LYS A 267 -18.65 17.95 7.34
C LYS A 267 -17.21 17.63 7.00
N ILE A 268 -16.47 18.64 6.53
CA ILE A 268 -15.02 18.53 6.39
C ILE A 268 -14.39 18.72 7.78
N GLY A 269 -13.67 17.68 8.23
CA GLY A 269 -12.84 17.76 9.42
C GLY A 269 -11.45 18.28 9.12
N TYR A 270 -10.78 18.86 10.13
CA TYR A 270 -9.35 19.19 10.02
C TYR A 270 -8.65 19.04 11.37
N ILE A 271 -7.36 18.77 11.28
CA ILE A 271 -6.41 18.73 12.39
C ILE A 271 -5.17 19.54 12.02
N THR A 272 -4.46 20.03 13.01
CA THR A 272 -3.25 20.83 12.80
C THR A 272 -2.10 20.29 13.62
N SER A 273 -0.95 20.18 12.99
CA SER A 273 0.36 19.97 13.62
C SER A 273 1.08 21.32 13.70
N LYS A 274 1.82 21.55 14.78
CA LYS A 274 2.67 22.73 14.97
C LYS A 274 4.15 22.38 15.12
N ASP A 275 4.49 21.13 14.88
CA ASP A 275 5.81 20.55 15.09
C ASP A 275 6.24 19.67 13.90
N ASN A 276 5.91 20.14 12.69
CA ASN A 276 6.28 19.48 11.43
C ASN A 276 5.74 18.04 11.33
N GLY A 277 4.49 17.80 11.77
CA GLY A 277 3.80 16.52 11.65
C GLY A 277 4.07 15.51 12.77
N ASN A 278 4.89 15.84 13.78
CA ASN A 278 5.19 14.89 14.86
C ASN A 278 4.03 14.69 15.84
N THR A 279 3.23 15.75 16.09
CA THR A 279 2.00 15.65 16.88
C THR A 279 0.86 16.42 16.23
N TRP A 280 -0.37 16.06 16.54
CA TRP A 280 -1.57 16.62 15.94
C TRP A 280 -2.59 16.99 17.01
N ASP A 281 -3.31 18.11 16.80
CA ASP A 281 -4.36 18.55 17.69
C ASP A 281 -5.68 17.76 17.49
N ASN A 282 -6.69 18.11 18.27
CA ASN A 282 -8.01 17.50 18.16
C ASN A 282 -8.73 17.94 16.87
N VAL A 283 -9.57 17.05 16.34
CA VAL A 283 -10.37 17.34 15.15
C VAL A 283 -11.30 18.51 15.39
N LYS A 284 -11.35 19.38 14.41
CA LYS A 284 -12.29 20.48 14.28
C LYS A 284 -13.03 20.33 12.97
N TYR A 285 -14.19 20.94 12.86
CA TYR A 285 -15.01 20.88 11.67
C TYR A 285 -15.11 22.28 11.04
N LEU A 286 -15.09 22.33 9.72
CA LEU A 286 -15.41 23.56 9.02
C LEU A 286 -16.92 23.80 9.09
N ASP A 287 -17.31 25.00 9.44
CA ASP A 287 -18.69 25.49 9.30
C ASP A 287 -18.92 25.90 7.84
N ILE A 288 -19.03 24.89 6.97
CA ILE A 288 -19.44 25.11 5.58
C ILE A 288 -20.95 24.97 5.56
N VAL A 289 -21.65 26.06 5.32
CA VAL A 289 -23.10 26.07 5.07
C VAL A 289 -23.27 25.53 3.63
N HIS A 290 -23.98 24.44 3.48
CA HIS A 290 -24.44 23.92 2.19
C HIS A 290 -25.71 24.62 1.75
#